data_817aaed3908026c5b4296965e6ce97d3
#
_entry.id   817aaed3908026c5b4296965e6ce97d3
#
_cell.length_a   1.000
_cell.length_b   1.000
_cell.length_c   1.000
_cell.angle_alpha   90.00
_cell.angle_beta   90.00
_cell.angle_gamma   90.00
#
_symmetry.space_group_name_H-M   'P 1'
#
loop_
_entity.id
_entity.type
_entity.pdbx_description
1 polymer ?
#
loop_
_entity_poly.entity_id
_entity_poly.type
_entity_poly.pdbx_seq_one_letter_code
_entity_poly.pdbx_strand_id
1 'polypeptide(L)'
;MLVNLKVRTCIVLVLLLFTGAMFISNGVAWMGLNSSNDKLEQINNAYSDQAVPLNRAYTIFLRARLLLSTSLMDMQQGKTEQATQQAKRSDGLMQDAFKMMDAFRKTPQLPGTEPLLQAVDAALKEYDGVLKRQSAALASMAIQDYLNLNDAASNVNTKFREAVDAYLGFIDKRTDELAVQAEADHKISRTVTIALLAIALLLAVGCWIFISRTVLRPLHEASDHFEKISGGDFTGRIDVRSTNEIGQLFGAIKRMQESLTRT
;
A
#
# COMPACT_ATOMS: atom_id res chain seq x y z
N MET A 1 -12.90 -46.50 -2.47
CA MET A 1 -13.42 -45.84 -3.69
C MET A 1 -12.30 -45.18 -4.53
N LEU A 2 -11.25 -44.59 -3.94
CA LEU A 2 -10.15 -43.92 -4.66
C LEU A 2 -9.19 -44.86 -5.42
N VAL A 3 -9.12 -46.15 -5.05
CA VAL A 3 -8.21 -47.14 -5.64
C VAL A 3 -8.59 -47.54 -7.10
N ASN A 4 -9.81 -47.25 -7.52
CA ASN A 4 -10.31 -47.60 -8.87
C ASN A 4 -10.31 -46.41 -9.84
N LEU A 5 -9.81 -45.22 -9.42
CA LEU A 5 -9.65 -44.07 -10.32
C LEU A 5 -8.54 -44.36 -11.33
N LYS A 6 -8.78 -43.98 -12.59
CA LYS A 6 -7.76 -44.02 -13.64
C LYS A 6 -6.55 -43.17 -13.26
N VAL A 7 -5.34 -43.67 -13.47
CA VAL A 7 -4.08 -42.93 -13.16
C VAL A 7 -4.10 -41.56 -13.82
N ARG A 8 -4.56 -41.46 -15.07
CA ARG A 8 -4.71 -40.21 -15.80
C ARG A 8 -5.62 -39.20 -15.05
N THR A 9 -6.74 -39.67 -14.52
CA THR A 9 -7.70 -38.82 -13.78
C THR A 9 -7.10 -38.30 -12.48
N CYS A 10 -6.32 -39.15 -11.76
CA CYS A 10 -5.64 -38.74 -10.55
C CYS A 10 -4.61 -37.62 -10.82
N ILE A 11 -3.79 -37.76 -11.87
CA ILE A 11 -2.79 -36.74 -12.25
C ILE A 11 -3.47 -35.41 -12.60
N VAL A 12 -4.53 -35.43 -13.42
CA VAL A 12 -5.28 -34.24 -13.79
C VAL A 12 -5.89 -33.56 -12.56
N LEU A 13 -6.46 -34.32 -11.64
CA LEU A 13 -7.04 -33.77 -10.40
C LEU A 13 -5.98 -33.09 -9.52
N VAL A 14 -4.83 -33.72 -9.36
CA VAL A 14 -3.70 -33.14 -8.61
C VAL A 14 -3.23 -31.82 -9.27
N LEU A 15 -3.05 -31.82 -10.59
CA LEU A 15 -2.65 -30.62 -11.33
C LEU A 15 -3.67 -29.49 -11.18
N LEU A 16 -4.96 -29.78 -11.31
CA LEU A 16 -6.05 -28.79 -11.15
C LEU A 16 -6.05 -28.23 -9.73
N LEU A 17 -5.82 -29.05 -8.71
CA LEU A 17 -5.81 -28.63 -7.31
C LEU A 17 -4.61 -27.71 -7.02
N PHE A 18 -3.42 -28.04 -7.51
CA PHE A 18 -2.24 -27.18 -7.38
C PHE A 18 -2.38 -25.87 -8.17
N THR A 19 -2.90 -25.94 -9.39
CA THR A 19 -3.13 -24.77 -10.22
C THR A 19 -4.15 -23.84 -9.55
N GLY A 20 -5.25 -24.40 -9.02
CA GLY A 20 -6.27 -23.63 -8.29
C GLY A 20 -5.69 -22.97 -7.03
N ALA A 21 -4.91 -23.71 -6.24
CA ALA A 21 -4.24 -23.15 -5.06
C ALA A 21 -3.27 -22.01 -5.41
N MET A 22 -2.54 -22.15 -6.52
CA MET A 22 -1.62 -21.13 -7.03
C MET A 22 -2.38 -19.86 -7.45
N PHE A 23 -3.50 -19.97 -8.16
CA PHE A 23 -4.34 -18.83 -8.54
C PHE A 23 -4.91 -18.10 -7.32
N ILE A 24 -5.41 -18.84 -6.32
CA ILE A 24 -5.93 -18.26 -5.08
C ILE A 24 -4.81 -17.51 -4.33
N SER A 25 -3.64 -18.13 -4.18
CA SER A 25 -2.49 -17.52 -3.50
C SER A 25 -2.03 -16.23 -4.17
N ASN A 26 -1.88 -16.25 -5.51
CA ASN A 26 -1.52 -15.05 -6.26
C ASN A 26 -2.60 -13.96 -6.20
N GLY A 27 -3.88 -14.34 -6.25
CA GLY A 27 -4.99 -13.39 -6.14
C GLY A 27 -5.01 -12.66 -4.80
N VAL A 28 -4.82 -13.39 -3.70
CA VAL A 28 -4.75 -12.80 -2.34
C VAL A 28 -3.53 -11.89 -2.19
N ALA A 29 -2.35 -12.33 -2.69
CA ALA A 29 -1.14 -11.52 -2.65
C ALA A 29 -1.28 -10.22 -3.46
N TRP A 30 -1.87 -10.30 -4.66
CA TRP A 30 -2.16 -9.15 -5.52
C TRP A 30 -3.09 -8.14 -4.83
N MET A 31 -4.21 -8.60 -4.24
CA MET A 31 -5.16 -7.74 -3.54
C MET A 31 -4.50 -7.03 -2.34
N GLY A 32 -3.72 -7.75 -1.54
CA GLY A 32 -3.03 -7.18 -0.39
C GLY A 32 -1.98 -6.14 -0.79
N LEU A 33 -1.22 -6.39 -1.85
CA LEU A 33 -0.20 -5.47 -2.35
C LEU A 33 -0.82 -4.19 -2.92
N ASN A 34 -1.90 -4.32 -3.70
CA ASN A 34 -2.60 -3.17 -4.28
C ASN A 34 -3.20 -2.27 -3.19
N SER A 35 -3.91 -2.86 -2.20
CA SER A 35 -4.45 -2.10 -1.06
C SER A 35 -3.38 -1.36 -0.27
N SER A 36 -2.21 -1.97 -0.06
CA SER A 36 -1.10 -1.33 0.63
C SER A 36 -0.49 -0.19 -0.18
N ASN A 37 -0.31 -0.37 -1.49
CA ASN A 37 0.21 0.67 -2.38
C ASN A 37 -0.72 1.89 -2.44
N ASP A 38 -2.04 1.68 -2.56
CA ASP A 38 -3.02 2.77 -2.60
C ASP A 38 -2.97 3.62 -1.32
N LYS A 39 -2.79 2.98 -0.16
CA LYS A 39 -2.66 3.69 1.13
C LYS A 39 -1.34 4.47 1.23
N LEU A 40 -0.24 3.89 0.78
CA LEU A 40 1.05 4.58 0.74
C LEU A 40 1.03 5.78 -0.21
N GLU A 41 0.36 5.67 -1.35
CA GLU A 41 0.17 6.78 -2.27
C GLU A 41 -0.67 7.90 -1.62
N GLN A 42 -1.77 7.57 -0.93
CA GLN A 42 -2.57 8.54 -0.19
C GLN A 42 -1.73 9.26 0.89
N ILE A 43 -0.90 8.53 1.65
CA ILE A 43 -0.01 9.12 2.65
C ILE A 43 1.00 10.06 1.97
N ASN A 44 1.65 9.61 0.91
CA ASN A 44 2.62 10.43 0.19
C ASN A 44 1.99 11.72 -0.35
N ASN A 45 0.82 11.61 -1.00
CA ASN A 45 0.11 12.76 -1.56
C ASN A 45 -0.36 13.73 -0.45
N ALA A 46 -0.80 13.21 0.71
CA ALA A 46 -1.17 14.04 1.84
C ALA A 46 0.00 14.87 2.36
N TYR A 47 1.20 14.31 2.43
CA TYR A 47 2.38 15.06 2.85
C TYR A 47 2.93 15.97 1.74
N SER A 48 3.21 15.42 0.55
CA SER A 48 3.87 16.16 -0.53
C SER A 48 3.01 17.25 -1.13
N ASP A 49 1.71 17.02 -1.29
CA ASP A 49 0.82 17.90 -2.03
C ASP A 49 -0.04 18.76 -1.12
N GLN A 50 -0.19 18.42 0.15
CA GLN A 50 -1.01 19.16 1.10
C GLN A 50 -0.20 19.74 2.27
N ALA A 51 0.41 18.91 3.12
CA ALA A 51 1.07 19.39 4.32
C ALA A 51 2.28 20.28 4.01
N VAL A 52 3.16 19.85 3.13
CA VAL A 52 4.40 20.58 2.80
C VAL A 52 4.10 21.94 2.13
N PRO A 53 3.24 22.04 1.09
CA PRO A 53 2.92 23.34 0.48
C PRO A 53 2.22 24.29 1.44
N LEU A 54 1.26 23.83 2.24
CA LEU A 54 0.59 24.66 3.24
C LEU A 54 1.56 25.22 4.28
N ASN A 55 2.39 24.36 4.87
CA ASN A 55 3.38 24.78 5.86
C ASN A 55 4.41 25.75 5.26
N ARG A 56 4.83 25.51 4.01
CA ARG A 56 5.74 26.40 3.29
C ARG A 56 5.10 27.77 3.05
N ALA A 57 3.84 27.82 2.59
CA ALA A 57 3.11 29.06 2.41
C ALA A 57 2.99 29.82 3.73
N TYR A 58 2.61 29.16 4.81
CA TYR A 58 2.55 29.75 6.16
C TYR A 58 3.90 30.33 6.59
N THR A 59 5.00 29.60 6.40
CA THR A 59 6.34 30.08 6.72
C THR A 59 6.71 31.34 5.93
N ILE A 60 6.31 31.42 4.67
CA ILE A 60 6.58 32.62 3.85
C ILE A 60 5.74 33.81 4.33
N PHE A 61 4.49 33.61 4.74
CA PHE A 61 3.68 34.66 5.37
C PHE A 61 4.31 35.19 6.66
N LEU A 62 4.86 34.32 7.50
CA LEU A 62 5.59 34.72 8.69
C LEU A 62 6.84 35.55 8.37
N ARG A 63 7.59 35.16 7.33
CA ARG A 63 8.75 35.94 6.85
C ARG A 63 8.33 37.32 6.32
N ALA A 64 7.22 37.40 5.59
CA ALA A 64 6.68 38.66 5.12
C ALA A 64 6.36 39.60 6.30
N ARG A 65 5.70 39.08 7.35
CA ARG A 65 5.41 39.84 8.58
C ARG A 65 6.68 40.28 9.28
N LEU A 66 7.70 39.44 9.35
CA LEU A 66 9.01 39.81 9.95
C LEU A 66 9.66 40.97 9.20
N LEU A 67 9.59 40.96 7.85
CA LEU A 67 10.10 42.05 7.04
C LEU A 67 9.38 43.38 7.30
N LEU A 68 8.05 43.34 7.52
CA LEU A 68 7.31 44.58 7.92
C LEU A 68 7.77 45.09 9.29
N SER A 69 8.00 44.19 10.25
CA SER A 69 8.54 44.58 11.57
C SER A 69 9.93 45.18 11.45
N THR A 70 10.79 44.61 10.62
CA THR A 70 12.14 45.12 10.34
C THR A 70 12.06 46.47 9.63
N SER A 71 11.15 46.62 8.68
CA SER A 71 10.89 47.89 7.97
C SER A 71 10.49 49.01 8.94
N LEU A 72 9.63 48.68 9.95
CA LEU A 72 9.28 49.66 11.01
C LEU A 72 10.51 50.10 11.80
N MET A 73 11.38 49.15 12.19
CA MET A 73 12.59 49.44 12.95
C MET A 73 13.57 50.31 12.17
N ASP A 74 13.75 50.04 10.86
CA ASP A 74 14.57 50.83 9.97
C ASP A 74 14.00 52.26 9.83
N MET A 75 12.67 52.38 9.73
CA MET A 75 11.99 53.69 9.64
C MET A 75 12.18 54.50 10.91
N GLN A 76 12.07 53.90 12.09
CA GLN A 76 12.32 54.54 13.40
C GLN A 76 13.76 55.01 13.54
N GLN A 77 14.71 54.35 12.86
CA GLN A 77 16.14 54.73 12.83
C GLN A 77 16.48 55.78 11.74
N GLY A 78 15.47 56.27 10.98
CA GLY A 78 15.67 57.19 9.86
C GLY A 78 16.23 56.57 8.59
N LYS A 79 16.29 55.25 8.50
CA LYS A 79 16.78 54.46 7.35
C LYS A 79 15.65 54.21 6.32
N THR A 80 15.07 55.30 5.80
CA THR A 80 13.83 55.25 4.99
C THR A 80 13.96 54.40 3.72
N GLU A 81 15.13 54.43 3.06
CA GLU A 81 15.36 53.61 1.86
C GLU A 81 15.35 52.12 2.16
N GLN A 82 16.02 51.71 3.24
CA GLN A 82 16.05 50.32 3.69
C GLN A 82 14.66 49.85 4.12
N ALA A 83 13.92 50.67 4.86
CA ALA A 83 12.54 50.40 5.26
C ALA A 83 11.64 50.14 4.05
N THR A 84 11.69 51.02 3.03
CA THR A 84 10.93 50.86 1.80
C THR A 84 11.29 49.57 1.04
N GLN A 85 12.57 49.20 1.01
CA GLN A 85 13.03 47.96 0.38
C GLN A 85 12.52 46.72 1.12
N GLN A 86 12.51 46.75 2.46
CA GLN A 86 11.96 45.65 3.26
C GLN A 86 10.46 45.49 3.07
N ALA A 87 9.71 46.58 3.05
CA ALA A 87 8.26 46.53 2.78
C ALA A 87 7.96 45.93 1.39
N LYS A 88 8.67 46.35 0.34
CA LYS A 88 8.53 45.78 -1.00
C LYS A 88 8.84 44.26 -1.05
N ARG A 89 9.88 43.83 -0.34
CA ARG A 89 10.22 42.41 -0.22
C ARG A 89 9.12 41.63 0.49
N SER A 90 8.51 42.21 1.54
CA SER A 90 7.35 41.61 2.21
C SER A 90 6.20 41.39 1.25
N ASP A 91 5.83 42.41 0.45
CA ASP A 91 4.76 42.31 -0.55
C ASP A 91 5.05 41.22 -1.58
N GLY A 92 6.31 41.09 -2.04
CA GLY A 92 6.74 39.99 -2.94
C GLY A 92 6.56 38.63 -2.32
N LEU A 93 6.98 38.44 -1.05
CA LEU A 93 6.79 37.18 -0.33
C LEU A 93 5.31 36.82 -0.14
N MET A 94 4.47 37.83 0.18
CA MET A 94 3.03 37.61 0.29
C MET A 94 2.44 37.07 -1.03
N GLN A 95 2.82 37.71 -2.17
CA GLN A 95 2.38 37.22 -3.48
C GLN A 95 2.82 35.77 -3.76
N ASP A 96 4.06 35.43 -3.42
CA ASP A 96 4.55 34.06 -3.62
C ASP A 96 3.84 33.05 -2.70
N ALA A 97 3.55 33.42 -1.45
CA ALA A 97 2.75 32.61 -0.54
C ALA A 97 1.34 32.37 -1.07
N PHE A 98 0.69 33.41 -1.64
CA PHE A 98 -0.63 33.24 -2.27
C PHE A 98 -0.59 32.31 -3.48
N LYS A 99 0.43 32.38 -4.34
CA LYS A 99 0.60 31.44 -5.45
C LYS A 99 0.71 30.00 -4.94
N MET A 100 1.44 29.80 -3.83
CA MET A 100 1.52 28.46 -3.19
C MET A 100 0.19 28.00 -2.62
N MET A 101 -0.58 28.89 -1.98
CA MET A 101 -1.93 28.57 -1.51
C MET A 101 -2.87 28.23 -2.66
N ASP A 102 -2.78 28.92 -3.80
CA ASP A 102 -3.58 28.61 -4.98
C ASP A 102 -3.20 27.25 -5.60
N ALA A 103 -1.91 26.90 -5.60
CA ALA A 103 -1.45 25.57 -6.01
C ALA A 103 -1.98 24.49 -5.05
N PHE A 104 -1.84 24.70 -3.74
CA PHE A 104 -2.34 23.81 -2.69
C PHE A 104 -3.86 23.55 -2.82
N ARG A 105 -4.68 24.57 -3.07
CA ARG A 105 -6.13 24.41 -3.26
C ARG A 105 -6.51 23.55 -4.47
N LYS A 106 -5.65 23.51 -5.49
CA LYS A 106 -5.87 22.71 -6.72
C LYS A 106 -5.48 21.25 -6.58
N THR A 107 -4.74 20.88 -5.54
CA THR A 107 -4.37 19.48 -5.29
C THR A 107 -5.59 18.69 -4.78
N PRO A 108 -5.69 17.40 -5.10
CA PRO A 108 -6.72 16.54 -4.51
C PRO A 108 -6.63 16.56 -2.98
N GLN A 109 -7.72 16.93 -2.32
CA GLN A 109 -7.77 17.03 -0.87
C GLN A 109 -8.18 15.68 -0.26
N LEU A 110 -7.68 15.35 0.93
CA LEU A 110 -8.15 14.18 1.67
C LEU A 110 -9.61 14.38 2.11
N PRO A 111 -10.43 13.33 2.06
CA PRO A 111 -11.80 13.41 2.57
C PRO A 111 -11.85 13.88 4.03
N GLY A 112 -12.69 14.88 4.31
CA GLY A 112 -12.86 15.46 5.64
C GLY A 112 -12.00 16.69 5.92
N THR A 113 -11.16 17.15 4.98
CA THR A 113 -10.37 18.37 5.11
C THR A 113 -11.12 19.65 4.71
N GLU A 114 -12.29 19.55 4.07
CA GLU A 114 -13.04 20.67 3.53
C GLU A 114 -13.35 21.77 4.56
N PRO A 115 -13.85 21.46 5.78
CA PRO A 115 -14.10 22.49 6.78
C PRO A 115 -12.81 23.12 7.32
N LEU A 116 -11.72 22.34 7.38
CA LEU A 116 -10.42 22.84 7.82
C LEU A 116 -9.80 23.77 6.78
N LEU A 117 -9.94 23.43 5.49
CA LEU A 117 -9.52 24.30 4.40
C LEU A 117 -10.28 25.61 4.39
N GLN A 118 -11.60 25.58 4.62
CA GLN A 118 -12.42 26.81 4.76
C GLN A 118 -11.95 27.67 5.95
N ALA A 119 -11.58 27.04 7.07
CA ALA A 119 -11.04 27.76 8.23
C ALA A 119 -9.68 28.41 7.92
N VAL A 120 -8.79 27.69 7.23
CA VAL A 120 -7.50 28.23 6.74
C VAL A 120 -7.73 29.44 5.81
N ASP A 121 -8.65 29.32 4.85
CA ASP A 121 -8.94 30.39 3.90
C ASP A 121 -9.55 31.62 4.57
N ALA A 122 -10.47 31.45 5.54
CA ALA A 122 -11.05 32.54 6.29
C ALA A 122 -10.00 33.27 7.13
N ALA A 123 -9.16 32.51 7.86
CA ALA A 123 -8.09 33.06 8.68
C ALA A 123 -7.02 33.77 7.84
N LEU A 124 -6.66 33.20 6.68
CA LEU A 124 -5.72 33.80 5.75
C LEU A 124 -6.25 35.14 5.19
N LYS A 125 -7.54 35.23 4.87
CA LYS A 125 -8.18 36.46 4.39
C LYS A 125 -8.12 37.56 5.44
N GLU A 126 -8.39 37.25 6.72
CA GLU A 126 -8.25 38.21 7.83
C GLU A 126 -6.79 38.65 7.99
N TYR A 127 -5.86 37.68 7.95
CA TYR A 127 -4.42 37.95 8.06
C TYR A 127 -3.90 38.87 6.96
N ASP A 128 -4.21 38.57 5.69
CA ASP A 128 -3.84 39.36 4.53
C ASP A 128 -4.37 40.82 4.66
N GLY A 129 -5.64 40.96 5.08
CA GLY A 129 -6.25 42.26 5.27
C GLY A 129 -5.54 43.17 6.28
N VAL A 130 -5.00 42.56 7.36
CA VAL A 130 -4.24 43.35 8.38
C VAL A 130 -2.82 43.63 7.90
N LEU A 131 -2.13 42.68 7.28
CA LEU A 131 -0.77 42.88 6.78
C LEU A 131 -0.71 43.92 5.67
N LYS A 132 -1.70 43.97 4.76
CA LYS A 132 -1.82 44.99 3.73
C LYS A 132 -1.98 46.38 4.33
N ARG A 133 -2.76 46.52 5.42
CA ARG A 133 -2.90 47.79 6.14
C ARG A 133 -1.57 48.20 6.82
N GLN A 134 -0.84 47.25 7.43
CA GLN A 134 0.47 47.51 7.99
C GLN A 134 1.49 47.92 6.91
N SER A 135 1.50 47.26 5.75
CA SER A 135 2.36 47.64 4.61
C SER A 135 2.02 49.02 4.08
N ALA A 136 0.74 49.36 3.94
CA ALA A 136 0.29 50.69 3.52
C ALA A 136 0.66 51.77 4.52
N ALA A 137 0.56 51.52 5.84
CA ALA A 137 0.98 52.44 6.88
C ALA A 137 2.48 52.78 6.80
N LEU A 138 3.32 51.73 6.55
CA LEU A 138 4.75 51.94 6.34
C LEU A 138 5.04 52.71 5.05
N ALA A 139 4.35 52.42 3.97
CA ALA A 139 4.50 53.12 2.70
C ALA A 139 4.16 54.63 2.81
N SER A 140 3.21 55.00 3.67
CA SER A 140 2.82 56.40 3.97
C SER A 140 3.60 57.01 5.15
N MET A 141 4.59 56.32 5.70
CA MET A 141 5.36 56.76 6.89
C MET A 141 4.48 56.99 8.14
N ALA A 142 3.32 56.39 8.21
CA ALA A 142 2.37 56.51 9.30
C ALA A 142 2.68 55.47 10.41
N ILE A 143 3.80 55.68 11.14
CA ILE A 143 4.32 54.74 12.17
C ILE A 143 3.24 54.45 13.21
N GLN A 144 2.48 55.46 13.65
CA GLN A 144 1.45 55.27 14.67
C GLN A 144 0.32 54.34 14.19
N ASP A 145 -0.08 54.46 12.90
CA ASP A 145 -1.09 53.59 12.33
C ASP A 145 -0.61 52.15 12.25
N TYR A 146 0.67 51.94 11.92
CA TYR A 146 1.27 50.59 11.98
C TYR A 146 1.21 50.01 13.40
N LEU A 147 1.60 50.79 14.42
CA LEU A 147 1.62 50.38 15.83
C LEU A 147 0.21 50.03 16.32
N ASN A 148 -0.79 50.81 15.94
CA ASN A 148 -2.19 50.58 16.27
C ASN A 148 -2.74 49.27 15.69
N LEU A 149 -2.12 48.72 14.64
CA LEU A 149 -2.47 47.42 14.02
C LEU A 149 -1.76 46.24 14.65
N ASN A 150 -0.79 46.43 15.54
CA ASN A 150 0.03 45.32 16.07
C ASN A 150 -0.78 44.25 16.81
N ASP A 151 -1.71 44.64 17.67
CA ASP A 151 -2.56 43.68 18.39
C ASP A 151 -3.47 42.91 17.43
N ALA A 152 -4.06 43.62 16.45
CA ALA A 152 -4.84 42.98 15.39
C ALA A 152 -3.97 42.02 14.56
N ALA A 153 -2.75 42.39 14.20
CA ALA A 153 -1.81 41.54 13.46
C ALA A 153 -1.39 40.30 14.26
N SER A 154 -1.21 40.44 15.59
CA SER A 154 -0.92 39.31 16.45
C SER A 154 -2.10 38.34 16.55
N ASN A 155 -3.31 38.88 16.70
CA ASN A 155 -4.55 38.09 16.80
C ASN A 155 -4.83 37.29 15.53
N VAL A 156 -4.78 37.94 14.35
CA VAL A 156 -5.04 37.25 13.08
C VAL A 156 -3.93 36.24 12.75
N ASN A 157 -2.68 36.52 13.16
CA ASN A 157 -1.60 35.52 13.04
C ASN A 157 -1.86 34.28 13.89
N THR A 158 -2.34 34.45 15.12
CA THR A 158 -2.69 33.33 16.01
C THR A 158 -3.81 32.50 15.41
N LYS A 159 -4.88 33.15 14.93
CA LYS A 159 -5.99 32.45 14.26
C LYS A 159 -5.53 31.69 13.01
N PHE A 160 -4.69 32.31 12.19
CA PHE A 160 -4.17 31.67 10.99
C PHE A 160 -3.29 30.48 11.32
N ARG A 161 -2.40 30.59 12.31
CA ARG A 161 -1.59 29.49 12.84
C ARG A 161 -2.47 28.35 13.32
N GLU A 162 -3.46 28.64 14.16
CA GLU A 162 -4.37 27.63 14.71
C GLU A 162 -5.13 26.87 13.61
N ALA A 163 -5.57 27.56 12.57
CA ALA A 163 -6.23 26.96 11.43
C ALA A 163 -5.27 26.06 10.63
N VAL A 164 -4.03 26.50 10.40
CA VAL A 164 -2.99 25.69 9.74
C VAL A 164 -2.62 24.48 10.60
N ASP A 165 -2.40 24.67 11.90
CA ASP A 165 -2.07 23.58 12.83
C ASP A 165 -3.19 22.54 12.89
N ALA A 166 -4.46 22.96 12.89
CA ALA A 166 -5.61 22.08 12.86
C ALA A 166 -5.67 21.25 11.56
N TYR A 167 -5.40 21.89 10.43
CA TYR A 167 -5.33 21.19 9.13
C TYR A 167 -4.18 20.17 9.11
N LEU A 168 -2.96 20.57 9.50
CA LEU A 168 -1.80 19.70 9.53
C LEU A 168 -1.97 18.55 10.53
N GLY A 169 -2.53 18.83 11.71
CA GLY A 169 -2.83 17.79 12.70
C GLY A 169 -3.87 16.77 12.22
N PHE A 170 -4.84 17.19 11.39
CA PHE A 170 -5.75 16.25 10.72
C PHE A 170 -5.00 15.36 9.71
N ILE A 171 -4.11 15.94 8.89
CA ILE A 171 -3.29 15.19 7.93
C ILE A 171 -2.43 14.17 8.68
N ASP A 172 -1.73 14.56 9.73
CA ASP A 172 -0.89 13.67 10.54
C ASP A 172 -1.71 12.49 11.09
N LYS A 173 -2.83 12.79 11.74
CA LYS A 173 -3.71 11.75 12.28
C LYS A 173 -4.23 10.80 11.20
N ARG A 174 -4.65 11.34 10.06
CA ARG A 174 -5.20 10.53 8.96
C ARG A 174 -4.15 9.66 8.30
N THR A 175 -2.94 10.16 8.14
CA THR A 175 -1.81 9.39 7.59
C THR A 175 -1.35 8.30 8.56
N ASP A 176 -1.34 8.56 9.87
CA ASP A 176 -1.08 7.55 10.89
C ASP A 176 -2.14 6.42 10.86
N GLU A 177 -3.42 6.77 10.75
CA GLU A 177 -4.50 5.78 10.60
C GLU A 177 -4.31 4.92 9.34
N LEU A 178 -3.96 5.53 8.21
CA LEU A 178 -3.70 4.82 6.97
C LEU A 178 -2.46 3.91 7.08
N ALA A 179 -1.41 4.35 7.76
CA ALA A 179 -0.21 3.56 8.00
C ALA A 179 -0.51 2.31 8.86
N VAL A 180 -1.28 2.48 9.94
CA VAL A 180 -1.72 1.37 10.80
C VAL A 180 -2.60 0.38 10.01
N GLN A 181 -3.51 0.88 9.17
CA GLN A 181 -4.34 0.02 8.33
C GLN A 181 -3.50 -0.72 7.28
N ALA A 182 -2.51 -0.07 6.67
CA ALA A 182 -1.60 -0.72 5.72
C ALA A 182 -0.79 -1.83 6.38
N GLU A 183 -0.31 -1.61 7.61
CA GLU A 183 0.40 -2.63 8.39
C GLU A 183 -0.51 -3.82 8.76
N ALA A 184 -1.75 -3.55 9.15
CA ALA A 184 -2.73 -4.59 9.46
C ALA A 184 -3.05 -5.45 8.22
N ASP A 185 -3.29 -4.83 7.06
CA ASP A 185 -3.53 -5.53 5.79
C ASP A 185 -2.32 -6.38 5.40
N HIS A 186 -1.11 -5.86 5.60
CA HIS A 186 0.12 -6.60 5.33
C HIS A 186 0.28 -7.83 6.24
N LYS A 187 -0.04 -7.71 7.53
CA LYS A 187 -0.04 -8.83 8.48
C LYS A 187 -1.06 -9.91 8.10
N ILE A 188 -2.27 -9.50 7.72
CA ILE A 188 -3.32 -10.44 7.27
C ILE A 188 -2.87 -11.16 6.00
N SER A 189 -2.42 -10.43 4.99
CA SER A 189 -1.93 -10.99 3.72
C SER A 189 -0.79 -11.98 3.94
N ARG A 190 0.18 -11.63 4.80
CA ARG A 190 1.30 -12.52 5.17
C ARG A 190 0.82 -13.80 5.85
N THR A 191 -0.12 -13.69 6.81
CA THR A 191 -0.65 -14.85 7.53
C THR A 191 -1.41 -15.77 6.60
N VAL A 192 -2.25 -15.24 5.71
CA VAL A 192 -2.97 -16.02 4.70
C VAL A 192 -2.00 -16.71 3.74
N THR A 193 -0.97 -16.02 3.28
CA THR A 193 0.05 -16.60 2.40
C THR A 193 0.79 -17.77 3.07
N ILE A 194 1.18 -17.62 4.33
CA ILE A 194 1.85 -18.70 5.08
C ILE A 194 0.90 -19.90 5.28
N ALA A 195 -0.38 -19.63 5.58
CA ALA A 195 -1.38 -20.69 5.74
C ALA A 195 -1.60 -21.45 4.42
N LEU A 196 -1.71 -20.76 3.30
CA LEU A 196 -1.85 -21.35 1.97
C LEU A 196 -0.61 -22.20 1.58
N LEU A 197 0.60 -21.72 1.91
CA LEU A 197 1.84 -22.46 1.72
C LEU A 197 1.86 -23.76 2.54
N ALA A 198 1.44 -23.72 3.80
CA ALA A 198 1.35 -24.89 4.66
C ALA A 198 0.34 -25.92 4.11
N ILE A 199 -0.83 -25.46 3.66
CA ILE A 199 -1.84 -26.30 3.02
C ILE A 199 -1.29 -26.93 1.73
N ALA A 200 -0.61 -26.16 0.88
CA ALA A 200 0.00 -26.66 -0.36
C ALA A 200 1.05 -27.76 -0.07
N LEU A 201 1.87 -27.57 0.98
CA LEU A 201 2.85 -28.57 1.40
C LEU A 201 2.19 -29.86 1.89
N LEU A 202 1.14 -29.75 2.71
CA LEU A 202 0.37 -30.92 3.17
C LEU A 202 -0.28 -31.67 1.99
N LEU A 203 -0.83 -30.94 1.03
CA LEU A 203 -1.38 -31.52 -0.19
C LEU A 203 -0.29 -32.22 -1.03
N ALA A 204 0.90 -31.62 -1.16
CA ALA A 204 2.02 -32.22 -1.87
C ALA A 204 2.46 -33.56 -1.23
N VAL A 205 2.58 -33.56 0.10
CA VAL A 205 2.93 -34.78 0.85
C VAL A 205 1.82 -35.86 0.71
N GLY A 206 0.55 -35.46 0.82
CA GLY A 206 -0.60 -36.36 0.61
C GLY A 206 -0.62 -36.94 -0.80
N CYS A 207 -0.39 -36.12 -1.82
CA CYS A 207 -0.28 -36.56 -3.22
C CYS A 207 0.90 -37.52 -3.43
N TRP A 208 2.05 -37.22 -2.84
CA TRP A 208 3.24 -38.11 -2.89
C TRP A 208 2.93 -39.49 -2.31
N ILE A 209 2.34 -39.56 -1.11
CA ILE A 209 1.96 -40.79 -0.46
C ILE A 209 0.95 -41.56 -1.32
N PHE A 210 -0.05 -40.85 -1.88
CA PHE A 210 -1.07 -41.46 -2.71
C PHE A 210 -0.47 -42.05 -4.00
N ILE A 211 0.32 -41.28 -4.75
CA ILE A 211 0.98 -41.75 -5.99
C ILE A 211 1.93 -42.92 -5.69
N SER A 212 2.72 -42.83 -4.62
CA SER A 212 3.65 -43.87 -4.22
C SER A 212 2.94 -45.19 -3.96
N ARG A 213 1.80 -45.18 -3.24
CA ARG A 213 1.04 -46.38 -2.88
C ARG A 213 0.18 -46.94 -4.01
N THR A 214 -0.38 -46.04 -4.85
CA THR A 214 -1.39 -46.44 -5.86
C THR A 214 -0.78 -46.70 -7.22
N VAL A 215 0.38 -46.10 -7.52
CA VAL A 215 1.03 -46.21 -8.83
C VAL A 215 2.42 -46.83 -8.75
N LEU A 216 3.33 -46.22 -7.97
CA LEU A 216 4.75 -46.61 -8.01
C LEU A 216 4.96 -48.02 -7.44
N ARG A 217 4.35 -48.34 -6.29
CA ARG A 217 4.48 -49.63 -5.66
C ARG A 217 3.92 -50.77 -6.52
N PRO A 218 2.67 -50.70 -7.05
CA PRO A 218 2.18 -51.71 -7.97
C PRO A 218 2.99 -51.86 -9.25
N LEU A 219 3.54 -50.78 -9.81
CA LEU A 219 4.43 -50.88 -10.99
C LEU A 219 5.71 -51.63 -10.66
N HIS A 220 6.28 -51.44 -9.48
CA HIS A 220 7.45 -52.17 -9.05
C HIS A 220 7.11 -53.66 -8.85
N GLU A 221 6.00 -54.00 -8.21
CA GLU A 221 5.50 -55.35 -8.07
C GLU A 221 5.26 -56.02 -9.45
N ALA A 222 4.73 -55.28 -10.43
CA ALA A 222 4.59 -55.79 -11.80
C ALA A 222 5.93 -56.07 -12.48
N SER A 223 6.93 -55.23 -12.26
CA SER A 223 8.31 -55.44 -12.75
C SER A 223 8.92 -56.71 -12.16
N ASP A 224 8.76 -56.93 -10.84
CA ASP A 224 9.25 -58.12 -10.18
C ASP A 224 8.57 -59.39 -10.71
N HIS A 225 7.27 -59.35 -11.03
CA HIS A 225 6.57 -60.45 -11.67
C HIS A 225 7.09 -60.73 -13.08
N PHE A 226 7.38 -59.72 -13.86
CA PHE A 226 7.98 -59.89 -15.19
C PHE A 226 9.36 -60.52 -15.12
N GLU A 227 10.21 -60.12 -14.16
CA GLU A 227 11.55 -60.66 -13.98
C GLU A 227 11.49 -62.17 -13.60
N LYS A 228 10.61 -62.55 -12.68
CA LYS A 228 10.39 -63.94 -12.32
C LYS A 228 9.93 -64.78 -13.50
N ILE A 229 8.95 -64.30 -14.25
CA ILE A 229 8.44 -64.99 -15.45
C ILE A 229 9.53 -65.15 -16.51
N SER A 230 10.38 -64.13 -16.74
CA SER A 230 11.49 -64.20 -17.67
C SER A 230 12.58 -65.18 -17.24
N GLY A 231 12.76 -65.38 -15.91
CA GLY A 231 13.64 -66.39 -15.31
C GLY A 231 13.07 -67.79 -15.29
N GLY A 232 11.84 -68.04 -15.81
CA GLY A 232 11.19 -69.36 -15.81
C GLY A 232 10.43 -69.70 -14.53
N ASP A 233 10.32 -68.79 -13.57
CA ASP A 233 9.51 -68.96 -12.35
C ASP A 233 8.06 -68.53 -12.56
N PHE A 234 7.17 -69.47 -12.78
CA PHE A 234 5.75 -69.28 -12.95
C PHE A 234 4.92 -69.55 -11.69
N THR A 235 5.57 -69.72 -10.52
CA THR A 235 4.88 -70.11 -9.26
C THR A 235 4.25 -68.92 -8.54
N GLY A 236 4.63 -67.68 -8.91
CA GLY A 236 4.17 -66.46 -8.24
C GLY A 236 2.66 -66.23 -8.44
N ARG A 237 1.93 -66.01 -7.33
CA ARG A 237 0.50 -65.65 -7.41
C ARG A 237 0.33 -64.18 -7.79
N ILE A 238 -0.38 -63.91 -8.89
CA ILE A 238 -0.69 -62.59 -9.38
C ILE A 238 -2.11 -62.20 -8.97
N ASP A 239 -2.24 -61.25 -7.99
CA ASP A 239 -3.53 -60.75 -7.51
C ASP A 239 -3.91 -59.48 -8.23
N VAL A 240 -5.06 -59.47 -8.91
CA VAL A 240 -5.62 -58.30 -9.59
C VAL A 240 -6.51 -57.54 -8.60
N ARG A 241 -5.95 -56.50 -7.95
CA ARG A 241 -6.62 -55.74 -6.85
C ARG A 241 -7.36 -54.50 -7.29
N SER A 242 -7.25 -54.06 -8.52
CA SER A 242 -7.85 -52.82 -9.04
C SER A 242 -8.43 -53.02 -10.44
N THR A 243 -9.36 -52.14 -10.82
CA THR A 243 -9.98 -52.15 -12.15
C THR A 243 -9.45 -51.07 -13.07
N ASN A 244 -8.51 -50.27 -12.61
CA ASN A 244 -7.86 -49.20 -13.34
C ASN A 244 -6.74 -49.73 -14.29
N GLU A 245 -5.93 -48.84 -14.86
CA GLU A 245 -4.83 -49.20 -15.78
C GLU A 245 -3.82 -50.18 -15.12
N ILE A 246 -3.59 -50.04 -13.82
CA ILE A 246 -2.72 -50.93 -13.07
C ILE A 246 -3.33 -52.34 -12.95
N GLY A 247 -4.64 -52.45 -12.67
CA GLY A 247 -5.33 -53.73 -12.64
C GLY A 247 -5.38 -54.40 -14.02
N GLN A 248 -5.49 -53.66 -15.11
CA GLN A 248 -5.39 -54.18 -16.45
C GLN A 248 -4.01 -54.77 -16.75
N LEU A 249 -2.94 -54.05 -16.29
CA LEU A 249 -1.56 -54.53 -16.39
C LEU A 249 -1.38 -55.89 -15.66
N PHE A 250 -1.80 -55.99 -14.40
CA PHE A 250 -1.72 -57.22 -13.63
C PHE A 250 -2.54 -58.36 -14.27
N GLY A 251 -3.72 -58.02 -14.82
CA GLY A 251 -4.52 -58.98 -15.57
C GLY A 251 -3.84 -59.49 -16.85
N ALA A 252 -3.08 -58.63 -17.54
CA ALA A 252 -2.31 -59.05 -18.71
C ALA A 252 -1.11 -59.96 -18.30
N ILE A 253 -0.38 -59.60 -17.25
CA ILE A 253 0.72 -60.43 -16.71
C ILE A 253 0.21 -61.81 -16.29
N LYS A 254 -0.94 -61.87 -15.61
CA LYS A 254 -1.56 -63.11 -15.19
C LYS A 254 -1.90 -64.02 -16.38
N ARG A 255 -2.58 -63.49 -17.42
CA ARG A 255 -2.89 -64.24 -18.64
C ARG A 255 -1.62 -64.75 -19.35
N MET A 256 -0.56 -63.94 -19.39
CA MET A 256 0.73 -64.33 -19.97
C MET A 256 1.34 -65.50 -19.18
N GLN A 257 1.37 -65.43 -17.84
CA GLN A 257 1.85 -66.49 -16.99
C GLN A 257 1.06 -67.79 -17.20
N GLU A 258 -0.27 -67.74 -17.21
CA GLU A 258 -1.15 -68.89 -17.43
C GLU A 258 -0.93 -69.51 -18.84
N SER A 259 -0.66 -68.72 -19.86
CA SER A 259 -0.38 -69.19 -21.21
C SER A 259 0.97 -69.97 -21.28
N LEU A 260 2.01 -69.43 -20.62
CA LEU A 260 3.34 -70.07 -20.59
C LEU A 260 3.40 -71.33 -19.73
N THR A 261 2.54 -71.44 -18.72
CA THR A 261 2.44 -72.65 -17.85
C THR A 261 1.71 -73.81 -18.54
N ARG A 262 0.89 -73.50 -19.58
CA ARG A 262 0.15 -74.53 -20.36
C ARG A 262 0.91 -75.07 -21.56
N THR A 263 2.04 -74.50 -21.89
CA THR A 263 2.89 -74.97 -22.96
C THR A 263 3.99 -75.85 -22.43
#